data_e104a16c54782babbc25c5df312810ba
#
_entry.id   e104a16c54782babbc25c5df312810ba
#
_cell.length_a   1.000
_cell.length_b   1.000
_cell.length_c   1.000
_cell.angle_alpha   90.00
_cell.angle_beta   90.00
_cell.angle_gamma   90.00
#
_symmetry.space_group_name_H-M   'P 1'
#
loop_
_entity.id
_entity.type
_entity.pdbx_description
1 polymer ?
#
loop_
_entity_poly.entity_id
_entity_poly.type
_entity_poly.pdbx_seq_one_letter_code
_entity_poly.pdbx_strand_id
1 'polypeptide(L)'
;MKNKLLILLFSAFLFASCATKLPSSFSQKMLLENTNDSHSEERYISFKHTTNFRDIGGLPTMEGKKVKFGLVFRSDNLSKLKRREFDRFNALQIQTVIDLRTKNEIESKKDNLPENVIYFASPIVSDQGDLMAQMKGKVLRGEVSEEESRALMKEFYTKCIT
;
A
#
# COMPACT_ATOMS: atom_id res chain seq x y z
N MET A 1 24.98 -10.78 5.47
CA MET A 1 23.62 -11.11 4.95
C MET A 1 22.86 -9.79 4.83
N LYS A 2 22.22 -9.52 3.69
CA LYS A 2 21.45 -8.28 3.51
C LYS A 2 20.04 -8.52 4.05
N ASN A 3 19.64 -7.80 5.09
CA ASN A 3 18.28 -7.86 5.62
C ASN A 3 17.31 -7.31 4.58
N LYS A 4 16.28 -8.05 4.27
CA LYS A 4 15.22 -7.65 3.36
C LYS A 4 13.99 -7.21 4.15
N LEU A 5 13.44 -6.10 3.77
CA LEU A 5 12.38 -5.39 4.46
C LEU A 5 11.11 -5.35 3.61
N LEU A 6 9.99 -5.68 4.18
CA LEU A 6 8.67 -5.44 3.62
C LEU A 6 7.97 -4.33 4.41
N ILE A 7 7.58 -3.28 3.73
CA ILE A 7 6.78 -2.20 4.27
C ILE A 7 5.32 -2.42 3.84
N LEU A 8 4.46 -2.65 4.82
CA LEU A 8 3.01 -2.67 4.61
C LEU A 8 2.53 -1.22 4.60
N LEU A 9 2.27 -0.73 3.43
CA LEU A 9 1.65 0.58 3.30
C LEU A 9 0.17 0.45 3.63
N PHE A 10 -0.31 1.47 4.30
CA PHE A 10 -1.71 1.71 4.54
C PHE A 10 -2.52 1.28 3.31
N SER A 11 -3.54 0.47 3.52
CA SER A 11 -4.54 0.13 2.52
C SER A 11 -5.36 1.39 2.21
N ALA A 12 -4.68 2.38 1.64
CA ALA A 12 -5.31 3.58 1.19
C ALA A 12 -6.28 3.20 0.07
N PHE A 13 -7.55 3.17 0.44
CA PHE A 13 -8.66 3.20 -0.49
C PHE A 13 -8.59 2.18 -1.64
N LEU A 14 -9.00 0.96 -1.35
CA LEU A 14 -9.83 0.28 -2.32
C LEU A 14 -11.10 1.13 -2.47
N PHE A 15 -11.13 2.00 -3.46
CA PHE A 15 -12.38 2.36 -4.07
C PHE A 15 -12.96 1.04 -4.59
N ALA A 16 -13.74 0.36 -3.74
CA ALA A 16 -14.67 -0.62 -4.24
C ALA A 16 -15.53 0.16 -5.23
N SER A 17 -15.32 -0.15 -6.48
CA SER A 17 -16.08 0.35 -7.61
C SER A 17 -17.56 0.30 -7.28
N CYS A 18 -18.11 1.38 -6.78
CA CYS A 18 -19.50 1.69 -7.04
C CYS A 18 -19.52 2.12 -8.49
N ALA A 19 -20.13 1.31 -9.34
CA ALA A 19 -20.23 1.51 -10.78
C ALA A 19 -21.16 2.69 -11.09
N THR A 20 -20.72 3.89 -10.75
CA THR A 20 -21.15 5.09 -11.42
C THR A 20 -20.12 5.32 -12.53
N LYS A 21 -20.58 5.24 -13.79
CA LYS A 21 -19.76 5.47 -14.98
C LYS A 21 -19.02 6.81 -14.84
N LEU A 22 -17.79 6.75 -14.35
CA LEU A 22 -16.83 7.83 -14.57
C LEU A 22 -16.60 7.93 -16.09
N PRO A 23 -16.54 9.15 -16.64
CA PRO A 23 -16.25 9.31 -18.05
C PRO A 23 -14.91 8.64 -18.36
N SER A 24 -14.90 7.76 -19.33
CA SER A 24 -13.77 6.93 -19.74
C SER A 24 -12.50 7.72 -20.09
N SER A 25 -12.64 9.03 -20.37
CA SER A 25 -11.54 9.94 -20.66
C SER A 25 -10.70 10.35 -19.45
N PHE A 26 -11.32 10.43 -18.25
CA PHE A 26 -10.61 10.87 -17.04
C PHE A 26 -9.70 9.77 -16.45
N SER A 27 -10.20 8.54 -16.44
CA SER A 27 -9.45 7.39 -15.92
C SER A 27 -8.23 7.06 -16.79
N GLN A 28 -8.36 7.15 -18.11
CA GLN A 28 -7.26 6.87 -19.03
C GLN A 28 -6.16 7.93 -19.01
N LYS A 29 -6.51 9.22 -18.88
CA LYS A 29 -5.52 10.30 -18.87
C LYS A 29 -4.67 10.29 -17.61
N MET A 30 -5.29 10.04 -16.44
CA MET A 30 -4.58 9.97 -15.16
C MET A 30 -3.69 8.72 -15.03
N LEU A 31 -4.07 7.62 -15.69
CA LEU A 31 -3.25 6.41 -15.79
C LEU A 31 -2.08 6.60 -16.78
N LEU A 32 -2.28 7.34 -17.86
CA LEU A 32 -1.25 7.56 -18.89
C LEU A 32 -0.20 8.60 -18.49
N GLU A 33 -0.55 9.59 -17.69
CA GLU A 33 0.43 10.60 -17.20
C GLU A 33 1.37 10.04 -16.13
N ASN A 34 1.04 8.94 -15.47
CA ASN A 34 1.87 8.27 -14.45
C ASN A 34 2.61 7.01 -14.94
N THR A 35 2.50 6.63 -16.19
CA THR A 35 3.04 5.36 -16.71
C THR A 35 4.32 5.50 -17.55
N ASN A 36 5.13 6.52 -17.32
CA ASN A 36 6.52 6.53 -17.82
C ASN A 36 7.48 5.67 -16.96
N ASP A 37 6.95 4.84 -16.05
CA ASP A 37 7.73 3.84 -15.33
C ASP A 37 7.76 2.55 -16.15
N SER A 38 8.67 2.49 -17.11
CA SER A 38 8.91 1.31 -17.97
C SER A 38 9.26 0.03 -17.18
N HIS A 39 9.50 0.14 -15.88
CA HIS A 39 9.82 -0.97 -14.98
C HIS A 39 8.68 -1.33 -14.02
N SER A 40 7.48 -0.77 -14.18
CA SER A 40 6.39 -1.04 -13.25
C SER A 40 5.97 -2.51 -13.23
N GLU A 41 6.02 -3.20 -14.37
CA GLU A 41 5.70 -4.63 -14.47
C GLU A 41 6.80 -5.52 -13.87
N GLU A 42 8.07 -5.16 -14.03
CA GLU A 42 9.20 -5.90 -13.45
C GLU A 42 9.20 -5.89 -11.92
N ARG A 43 8.62 -4.85 -11.31
CA ARG A 43 8.55 -4.71 -9.85
C ARG A 43 7.38 -5.46 -9.24
N TYR A 44 6.35 -5.74 -10.02
CA TYR A 44 5.14 -6.39 -9.50
C TYR A 44 5.37 -7.87 -9.21
N ILE A 45 5.00 -8.28 -8.01
CA ILE A 45 5.10 -9.67 -7.55
C ILE A 45 3.69 -10.20 -7.31
N SER A 46 3.23 -11.06 -8.19
CA SER A 46 1.88 -11.60 -8.13
C SER A 46 1.70 -12.56 -6.96
N PHE A 47 0.77 -12.24 -6.07
CA PHE A 47 0.18 -13.14 -5.08
C PHE A 47 -1.32 -13.26 -5.34
N LYS A 48 -1.90 -14.44 -5.12
CA LYS A 48 -3.32 -14.67 -5.38
C LYS A 48 -4.22 -13.93 -4.38
N HIS A 49 -3.77 -13.81 -3.13
CA HIS A 49 -4.59 -13.30 -2.02
C HIS A 49 -4.05 -12.00 -1.41
N THR A 50 -3.03 -11.43 -2.01
CA THR A 50 -2.47 -10.14 -1.61
C THR A 50 -2.33 -9.26 -2.83
N THR A 51 -2.73 -8.02 -2.73
CA THR A 51 -2.68 -7.05 -3.81
C THR A 51 -1.51 -6.08 -3.62
N ASN A 52 -1.15 -5.39 -4.69
CA ASN A 52 -0.15 -4.34 -4.64
C ASN A 52 1.25 -4.75 -4.16
N PHE A 53 1.55 -6.05 -4.15
CA PHE A 53 2.86 -6.53 -3.74
C PHE A 53 3.90 -6.22 -4.81
N ARG A 54 4.90 -5.42 -4.46
CA ARG A 54 5.92 -4.98 -5.40
C ARG A 54 7.25 -4.68 -4.74
N ASP A 55 8.33 -4.87 -5.49
CA ASP A 55 9.67 -4.37 -5.16
C ASP A 55 9.71 -2.85 -5.38
N ILE A 56 10.38 -2.10 -4.53
CA ILE A 56 10.65 -0.68 -4.75
C ILE A 56 12.00 -0.45 -5.47
N GLY A 57 12.69 -1.51 -5.82
CA GLY A 57 13.90 -1.47 -6.64
C GLY A 57 13.68 -0.79 -7.99
N GLY A 58 14.73 -0.28 -8.56
CA GLY A 58 14.70 0.41 -9.86
C GLY A 58 14.25 1.87 -9.81
N LEU A 59 13.61 2.32 -8.73
CA LEU A 59 13.19 3.72 -8.58
C LEU A 59 14.41 4.66 -8.58
N PRO A 60 14.37 5.79 -9.31
CA PRO A 60 15.44 6.76 -9.33
C PRO A 60 15.52 7.49 -7.98
N THR A 61 16.74 7.78 -7.54
CA THR A 61 17.01 8.67 -6.39
C THR A 61 17.31 10.08 -6.87
N MET A 62 17.25 11.05 -5.97
CA MET A 62 17.60 12.44 -6.27
C MET A 62 19.07 12.60 -6.73
N GLU A 63 19.95 11.65 -6.36
CA GLU A 63 21.35 11.62 -6.76
C GLU A 63 21.59 10.92 -8.12
N GLY A 64 20.55 10.59 -8.89
CA GLY A 64 20.64 9.87 -10.16
C GLY A 64 20.99 8.38 -10.04
N LYS A 65 21.02 7.83 -8.83
CA LYS A 65 21.18 6.39 -8.59
C LYS A 65 19.80 5.71 -8.67
N LYS A 66 19.81 4.38 -8.61
CA LYS A 66 18.57 3.58 -8.51
C LYS A 66 18.54 2.79 -7.21
N VAL A 67 17.35 2.63 -6.64
CA VAL A 67 17.13 1.73 -5.51
C VAL A 67 17.48 0.31 -5.94
N LYS A 68 18.17 -0.45 -5.11
CA LYS A 68 18.52 -1.84 -5.40
C LYS A 68 17.29 -2.74 -5.32
N PHE A 69 17.15 -3.61 -6.31
CA PHE A 69 16.09 -4.63 -6.30
C PHE A 69 16.30 -5.66 -5.19
N GLY A 70 15.20 -6.28 -4.77
CA GLY A 70 15.17 -7.39 -3.85
C GLY A 70 15.54 -7.05 -2.40
N LEU A 71 15.48 -5.80 -1.99
CA LEU A 71 15.80 -5.36 -0.63
C LEU A 71 14.60 -4.84 0.14
N VAL A 72 13.77 -4.05 -0.51
CA VAL A 72 12.60 -3.43 0.11
C VAL A 72 11.38 -3.65 -0.77
N PHE A 73 10.32 -4.13 -0.17
CA PHE A 73 9.05 -4.42 -0.81
C PHE A 73 7.94 -3.60 -0.18
N ARG A 74 6.86 -3.42 -0.89
CA ARG A 74 5.61 -2.86 -0.37
C ARG A 74 4.42 -3.70 -0.80
N SER A 75 3.39 -3.77 0.02
CA SER A 75 2.14 -4.46 -0.34
C SER A 75 0.93 -3.86 0.37
N ASP A 76 -0.26 -4.32 0.02
CA ASP A 76 -1.43 -4.27 0.88
C ASP A 76 -1.22 -5.16 2.11
N ASN A 77 -2.16 -5.13 3.08
CA ASN A 77 -2.09 -5.99 4.26
C ASN A 77 -2.03 -7.48 3.87
N LEU A 78 -1.34 -8.26 4.68
CA LEU A 78 -1.09 -9.68 4.45
C LEU A 78 -2.09 -10.61 5.15
N SER A 79 -3.21 -10.07 5.65
CA SER A 79 -4.22 -10.86 6.38
C SER A 79 -4.83 -11.99 5.55
N LYS A 80 -4.84 -11.86 4.23
CA LYS A 80 -5.37 -12.86 3.30
C LYS A 80 -4.30 -13.79 2.73
N LEU A 81 -3.02 -13.57 3.04
CA LEU A 81 -1.94 -14.45 2.59
C LEU A 81 -2.20 -15.88 3.09
N LYS A 82 -2.11 -16.87 2.20
CA LYS A 82 -2.40 -18.25 2.55
C LYS A 82 -1.12 -19.07 2.76
N ARG A 83 -1.16 -20.10 3.61
CA ARG A 83 0.00 -20.98 3.86
C ARG A 83 0.63 -21.53 2.58
N ARG A 84 -0.18 -21.84 1.57
CA ARG A 84 0.31 -22.31 0.24
C ARG A 84 1.11 -21.26 -0.53
N GLU A 85 1.10 -19.99 -0.10
CA GLU A 85 1.86 -18.89 -0.70
C GLU A 85 3.12 -18.56 0.12
N PHE A 86 3.31 -19.24 1.27
CA PHE A 86 4.47 -19.01 2.14
C PHE A 86 5.79 -19.38 1.47
N ASP A 87 5.82 -20.44 0.65
CA ASP A 87 7.04 -20.82 -0.09
C ASP A 87 7.46 -19.69 -1.04
N ARG A 88 6.49 -19.08 -1.72
CA ARG A 88 6.74 -17.92 -2.60
C ARG A 88 7.18 -16.70 -1.80
N PHE A 89 6.57 -16.44 -0.65
CA PHE A 89 6.96 -15.36 0.24
C PHE A 89 8.38 -15.58 0.79
N ASN A 90 8.70 -16.78 1.23
CA ASN A 90 10.01 -17.16 1.74
C ASN A 90 11.10 -17.08 0.65
N ALA A 91 10.76 -17.40 -0.60
CA ALA A 91 11.68 -17.28 -1.73
C ALA A 91 12.17 -15.82 -1.95
N LEU A 92 11.37 -14.82 -1.54
CA LEU A 92 11.78 -13.42 -1.52
C LEU A 92 12.79 -13.11 -0.42
N GLN A 93 12.96 -14.01 0.54
CA GLN A 93 13.86 -13.87 1.70
C GLN A 93 13.57 -12.63 2.55
N ILE A 94 12.30 -12.26 2.68
CA ILE A 94 11.86 -11.17 3.53
C ILE A 94 12.03 -11.59 4.98
N GLN A 95 12.78 -10.82 5.76
CA GLN A 95 13.06 -11.12 7.16
C GLN A 95 12.23 -10.26 8.11
N THR A 96 11.84 -9.08 7.66
CA THR A 96 11.16 -8.11 8.51
C THR A 96 9.96 -7.53 7.78
N VAL A 97 8.84 -7.44 8.50
CA VAL A 97 7.62 -6.75 8.06
C VAL A 97 7.38 -5.58 8.99
N ILE A 98 7.25 -4.38 8.42
CA ILE A 98 6.84 -3.17 9.15
C ILE A 98 5.41 -2.86 8.74
N ASP A 99 4.49 -2.90 9.70
CA ASP A 99 3.09 -2.58 9.51
C ASP A 99 2.82 -1.14 9.95
N LEU A 100 2.47 -0.30 8.98
CA LEU A 100 2.23 1.13 9.18
C LEU A 100 0.75 1.45 9.45
N ARG A 101 -0.10 0.43 9.53
CA ARG A 101 -1.54 0.57 9.79
C ARG A 101 -1.81 0.97 11.24
N THR A 102 -2.97 1.56 11.47
CA THR A 102 -3.46 1.85 12.82
C THR A 102 -3.69 0.56 13.62
N LYS A 103 -3.68 0.66 14.93
CA LYS A 103 -3.94 -0.48 15.83
C LYS A 103 -5.28 -1.15 15.52
N ASN A 104 -6.34 -0.37 15.31
CA ASN A 104 -7.68 -0.88 14.98
C ASN A 104 -7.68 -1.67 13.66
N GLU A 105 -6.93 -1.23 12.64
CA GLU A 105 -6.82 -1.95 11.37
C GLU A 105 -6.07 -3.27 11.54
N ILE A 106 -4.99 -3.27 12.32
CA ILE A 106 -4.20 -4.47 12.61
C ILE A 106 -5.05 -5.48 13.37
N GLU A 107 -5.79 -5.05 14.40
CA GLU A 107 -6.66 -5.92 15.19
C GLU A 107 -7.80 -6.52 14.35
N SER A 108 -8.39 -5.72 13.46
CA SER A 108 -9.48 -6.18 12.58
C SER A 108 -9.02 -7.14 11.48
N LYS A 109 -7.76 -7.03 11.03
CA LYS A 109 -7.18 -7.80 9.94
C LYS A 109 -5.72 -8.13 10.22
N LYS A 110 -5.48 -9.01 11.19
CA LYS A 110 -4.14 -9.51 11.51
C LYS A 110 -3.49 -10.14 10.28
N ASP A 111 -2.22 -9.79 10.05
CA ASP A 111 -1.43 -10.40 9.00
C ASP A 111 -1.15 -11.88 9.29
N ASN A 112 -1.19 -12.69 8.24
CA ASN A 112 -0.84 -14.09 8.28
C ASN A 112 0.56 -14.25 7.67
N LEU A 113 1.56 -14.38 8.51
CA LEU A 113 2.97 -14.40 8.13
C LEU A 113 3.62 -15.75 8.43
N PRO A 114 4.67 -16.14 7.68
CA PRO A 114 5.55 -17.23 8.08
C PRO A 114 6.21 -16.97 9.44
N GLU A 115 6.45 -18.03 10.22
CA GLU A 115 6.97 -17.95 11.60
C GLU A 115 8.39 -17.33 11.70
N ASN A 116 9.16 -17.41 10.63
CA ASN A 116 10.52 -16.88 10.57
C ASN A 116 10.60 -15.37 10.27
N VAL A 117 9.46 -14.69 10.15
CA VAL A 117 9.39 -13.28 9.83
C VAL A 117 9.24 -12.46 11.11
N ILE A 118 10.10 -11.46 11.26
CA ILE A 118 10.01 -10.51 12.37
C ILE A 118 8.96 -9.45 12.01
N TYR A 119 7.97 -9.26 12.88
CA TYR A 119 6.90 -8.30 12.66
C TYR A 119 7.02 -7.10 13.61
N PHE A 120 6.93 -5.89 13.05
CA PHE A 120 6.86 -4.64 13.80
C PHE A 120 5.62 -3.86 13.42
N ALA A 121 4.78 -3.55 14.40
CA ALA A 121 3.73 -2.54 14.24
C ALA A 121 4.35 -1.15 14.47
N SER A 122 4.27 -0.29 13.46
CA SER A 122 4.78 1.07 13.49
C SER A 122 3.77 2.02 12.84
N PRO A 123 2.62 2.27 13.49
CA PRO A 123 1.57 3.11 12.91
C PRO A 123 2.09 4.51 12.59
N ILE A 124 1.86 4.97 11.36
CA ILE A 124 2.19 6.35 10.94
C ILE A 124 1.18 7.34 11.54
N VAL A 125 -0.06 6.89 11.72
CA VAL A 125 -1.14 7.69 12.28
C VAL A 125 -1.56 7.08 13.60
N SER A 126 -1.57 7.90 14.66
CA SER A 126 -2.14 7.48 15.95
C SER A 126 -3.62 7.15 15.79
N ASP A 127 -4.17 6.37 16.71
CA ASP A 127 -5.58 5.92 16.75
C ASP A 127 -6.65 7.06 16.76
N GLN A 128 -6.29 8.27 16.40
CA GLN A 128 -7.25 9.26 15.92
C GLN A 128 -7.96 8.78 14.63
N GLY A 129 -7.98 7.47 14.45
CA GLY A 129 -8.53 6.69 13.37
C GLY A 129 -10.01 6.89 13.08
N ASP A 130 -10.65 7.73 13.85
CA ASP A 130 -12.03 8.13 13.59
C ASP A 130 -12.11 9.08 12.38
N LEU A 131 -11.07 9.89 12.12
CA LEU A 131 -11.09 10.84 11.01
C LEU A 131 -11.12 10.14 9.65
N MET A 132 -10.31 9.10 9.46
CA MET A 132 -10.28 8.34 8.21
C MET A 132 -11.54 7.49 8.02
N ALA A 133 -12.07 6.92 9.10
CA ALA A 133 -13.33 6.18 9.06
C ALA A 133 -14.52 7.12 8.74
N GLN A 134 -14.55 8.30 9.35
CA GLN A 134 -15.55 9.33 9.09
C GLN A 134 -15.45 9.85 7.65
N MET A 135 -14.23 10.13 7.16
CA MET A 135 -14.01 10.55 5.78
C MET A 135 -14.47 9.47 4.80
N LYS A 136 -14.10 8.21 5.03
CA LYS A 136 -14.57 7.10 4.21
C LYS A 136 -16.09 7.02 4.17
N GLY A 137 -16.73 7.21 5.32
CA GLY A 137 -18.19 7.26 5.41
C GLY A 137 -18.80 8.38 4.57
N LYS A 138 -18.26 9.59 4.67
CA LYS A 138 -18.72 10.75 3.89
C LYS A 138 -18.53 10.55 2.38
N VAL A 139 -17.37 10.06 1.96
CA VAL A 139 -17.09 9.78 0.54
C VAL A 139 -18.04 8.71 -0.01
N LEU A 140 -18.27 7.63 0.73
CA LEU A 140 -19.18 6.56 0.30
C LEU A 140 -20.65 7.04 0.20
N ARG A 141 -21.05 8.03 0.99
CA ARG A 141 -22.39 8.63 0.91
C ARG A 141 -22.49 9.77 -0.11
N GLY A 142 -21.39 10.11 -0.80
CA GLY A 142 -21.37 11.21 -1.75
C GLY A 142 -21.50 12.59 -1.11
N GLU A 143 -21.16 12.72 0.17
CA GLU A 143 -21.28 13.95 0.96
C GLU A 143 -20.05 14.87 0.83
N VAL A 144 -19.07 14.49 0.00
CA VAL A 144 -17.81 15.22 -0.18
C VAL A 144 -17.58 15.43 -1.68
N SER A 145 -17.30 16.65 -2.08
CA SER A 145 -16.92 16.96 -3.46
C SER A 145 -15.53 16.36 -3.81
N GLU A 146 -15.22 16.29 -5.10
CA GLU A 146 -13.91 15.84 -5.56
C GLU A 146 -12.79 16.73 -5.01
N GLU A 147 -13.02 18.04 -5.00
CA GLU A 147 -12.05 19.04 -4.52
C GLU A 147 -11.77 18.89 -3.03
N GLU A 148 -12.83 18.75 -2.22
CA GLU A 148 -12.72 18.47 -0.78
C GLU A 148 -11.99 17.15 -0.51
N SER A 149 -12.29 16.10 -1.29
CA SER A 149 -11.61 14.81 -1.16
C SER A 149 -10.11 14.94 -1.44
N ARG A 150 -9.71 15.71 -2.46
CA ARG A 150 -8.31 15.97 -2.77
C ARG A 150 -7.61 16.75 -1.65
N ALA A 151 -8.26 17.79 -1.14
CA ALA A 151 -7.73 18.62 -0.05
C ALA A 151 -7.48 17.79 1.20
N LEU A 152 -8.46 16.98 1.59
CA LEU A 152 -8.37 16.10 2.75
C LEU A 152 -7.27 15.04 2.59
N MET A 153 -7.14 14.43 1.41
CA MET A 153 -6.06 13.48 1.14
C MET A 153 -4.68 14.14 1.19
N LYS A 154 -4.55 15.35 0.63
CA LYS A 154 -3.31 16.12 0.69
C LYS A 154 -2.92 16.42 2.15
N GLU A 155 -3.87 16.89 2.95
CA GLU A 155 -3.67 17.15 4.37
C GLU A 155 -3.23 15.88 5.12
N PHE A 156 -3.92 14.77 4.88
CA PHE A 156 -3.59 13.48 5.48
C PHE A 156 -2.15 13.06 5.16
N TYR A 157 -1.76 13.04 3.88
CA TYR A 157 -0.40 12.66 3.50
C TYR A 157 0.66 13.62 4.04
N THR A 158 0.34 14.92 4.12
CA THR A 158 1.26 15.89 4.74
C THR A 158 1.52 15.55 6.20
N LYS A 159 0.46 15.24 6.96
CA LYS A 159 0.58 14.83 8.38
C LYS A 159 1.30 13.50 8.59
N CYS A 160 1.33 12.62 7.58
CA CYS A 160 2.08 11.35 7.66
C CYS A 160 3.61 11.56 7.53
N ILE A 161 4.06 12.72 7.05
CA ILE A 161 5.47 12.99 6.74
C ILE A 161 6.10 13.95 7.77
N THR A 162 5.29 14.72 8.48
CA THR A 162 5.71 15.70 9.50
C THR A 162 5.60 15.13 10.90
#